data_b9529c6004a620e50d08b1a49777de0e
#
_entry.id   b9529c6004a620e50d08b1a49777de0e
#
_cell.length_a   1.000
_cell.length_b   1.000
_cell.length_c   1.000
_cell.angle_alpha   90.00
_cell.angle_beta   90.00
_cell.angle_gamma   90.00
#
_symmetry.space_group_name_H-M   'P 1'
#
loop_
_entity.id
_entity.type
_entity.pdbx_description
1 polymer ?
#
loop_
_entity_poly.entity_id
_entity_poly.type
_entity_poly.pdbx_seq_one_letter_code
_entity_poly.pdbx_strand_id
1 'polypeptide(L)'
;MEKITLAELKERQQISSLDEYTDMDLSHEEDYNRFKDIFPKSVEAIEKLPTDKIYVNTEDLQGDDFAFYRYGSLRAWAYQALEWAFTDDYDEEAEPDNWQTVNVYRLFAGFKEEAVINTINEYWQIEIAELEV
;
A
#
# COMPACT_ATOMS: atom_id res chain seq x y z
N MET A 1 -2.98 15.76 3.98
CA MET A 1 -2.74 14.82 2.89
C MET A 1 -3.06 15.48 1.57
N GLU A 2 -2.21 15.31 0.60
CA GLU A 2 -2.37 15.88 -0.72
C GLU A 2 -3.50 15.19 -1.49
N LYS A 3 -4.21 15.95 -2.30
CA LYS A 3 -5.20 15.44 -3.24
C LYS A 3 -4.76 15.81 -4.65
N ILE A 4 -5.03 14.94 -5.60
CA ILE A 4 -4.66 15.16 -7.00
C ILE A 4 -5.83 14.78 -7.92
N THR A 5 -6.06 15.55 -8.95
CA THR A 5 -7.05 15.19 -9.98
C THR A 5 -6.42 14.24 -11.00
N LEU A 6 -7.26 13.51 -11.72
CA LEU A 6 -6.76 12.63 -12.79
C LEU A 6 -6.02 13.43 -13.86
N ALA A 7 -6.52 14.63 -14.19
CA ALA A 7 -5.85 15.51 -15.15
C ALA A 7 -4.45 15.91 -14.71
N GLU A 8 -4.30 16.31 -13.45
CA GLU A 8 -2.99 16.63 -12.86
C GLU A 8 -2.05 15.43 -12.85
N LEU A 9 -2.57 14.26 -12.52
CA LEU A 9 -1.77 13.03 -12.50
C LEU A 9 -1.26 12.70 -13.91
N LYS A 10 -2.12 12.78 -14.91
CA LYS A 10 -1.73 12.53 -16.31
C LYS A 10 -0.63 13.48 -16.78
N GLU A 11 -0.74 14.75 -16.41
CA GLU A 11 0.26 15.75 -16.76
C GLU A 11 1.58 15.49 -16.02
N ARG A 12 1.51 15.27 -14.70
CA ARG A 12 2.69 15.06 -13.86
C ARG A 12 3.47 13.80 -14.24
N GLN A 13 2.77 12.70 -14.51
CA GLN A 13 3.38 11.42 -14.81
C GLN A 13 3.51 11.13 -16.31
N GLN A 14 3.01 12.04 -17.17
CA GLN A 14 3.04 11.88 -18.63
C GLN A 14 2.39 10.58 -19.10
N ILE A 15 1.25 10.24 -18.51
CA ILE A 15 0.46 9.06 -18.86
C ILE A 15 -0.81 9.47 -19.61
N SER A 16 -1.32 8.60 -20.46
CA SER A 16 -2.54 8.85 -21.22
C SER A 16 -3.80 8.40 -20.48
N SER A 17 -3.68 7.39 -19.62
CA SER A 17 -4.80 6.91 -18.82
C SER A 17 -4.29 6.21 -17.56
N LEU A 18 -5.20 6.03 -16.58
CA LEU A 18 -4.90 5.31 -15.35
C LEU A 18 -4.66 3.80 -15.61
N ASP A 19 -5.02 3.31 -16.78
CA ASP A 19 -4.79 1.92 -17.18
C ASP A 19 -3.30 1.55 -17.23
N GLU A 20 -2.42 2.54 -17.29
CA GLU A 20 -0.97 2.32 -17.22
C GLU A 20 -0.50 1.99 -15.81
N TYR A 21 -1.36 2.19 -14.81
CA TYR A 21 -1.08 1.86 -13.42
C TYR A 21 -1.70 0.52 -13.05
N THR A 22 -1.11 -0.16 -12.10
CA THR A 22 -1.65 -1.41 -11.55
C THR A 22 -2.73 -1.10 -10.52
N ASP A 23 -3.92 -1.66 -10.71
CA ASP A 23 -5.02 -1.58 -9.76
C ASP A 23 -4.84 -2.66 -8.68
N MET A 24 -4.46 -2.24 -7.49
CA MET A 24 -4.18 -3.17 -6.39
C MET A 24 -5.44 -3.77 -5.76
N ASP A 25 -6.60 -3.16 -5.96
CA ASP A 25 -7.85 -3.72 -5.42
C ASP A 25 -8.24 -5.04 -6.10
N LEU A 26 -7.75 -5.28 -7.30
CA LEU A 26 -8.00 -6.54 -8.02
C LEU A 26 -7.36 -7.75 -7.34
N SER A 27 -6.33 -7.55 -6.53
CA SER A 27 -5.64 -8.63 -5.83
C SER A 27 -6.08 -8.81 -4.37
N HIS A 28 -7.13 -8.12 -3.95
CA HIS A 28 -7.57 -8.12 -2.56
C HIS A 28 -7.83 -9.52 -2.00
N GLU A 29 -8.60 -10.33 -2.71
CA GLU A 29 -8.94 -11.68 -2.23
C GLU A 29 -7.69 -12.55 -2.09
N GLU A 30 -6.79 -12.46 -3.05
CA GLU A 30 -5.53 -13.19 -3.04
C GLU A 30 -4.65 -12.75 -1.87
N ASP A 31 -4.52 -11.45 -1.65
CA ASP A 31 -3.74 -10.90 -0.54
C ASP A 31 -4.32 -11.32 0.81
N TYR A 32 -5.64 -11.23 0.96
CA TYR A 32 -6.33 -11.65 2.18
C TYR A 32 -6.03 -13.13 2.47
N ASN A 33 -6.19 -14.00 1.48
CA ASN A 33 -5.97 -15.43 1.65
C ASN A 33 -4.50 -15.75 1.95
N ARG A 34 -3.58 -15.01 1.38
CA ARG A 34 -2.15 -15.19 1.61
C ARG A 34 -1.74 -14.83 3.04
N PHE A 35 -2.26 -13.72 3.56
CA PHE A 35 -1.76 -13.13 4.81
C PHE A 35 -2.61 -13.39 6.05
N LYS A 36 -3.83 -13.87 5.90
CA LYS A 36 -4.75 -14.04 7.04
C LYS A 36 -4.21 -14.98 8.13
N ASP A 37 -3.42 -15.97 7.77
CA ASP A 37 -2.84 -16.94 8.72
C ASP A 37 -1.45 -16.52 9.18
N ILE A 38 -0.72 -15.74 8.38
CA ILE A 38 0.62 -15.26 8.71
C ILE A 38 0.57 -14.03 9.60
N PHE A 39 -0.29 -13.07 9.25
CA PHE A 39 -0.43 -11.81 9.95
C PHE A 39 -1.89 -11.56 10.35
N PRO A 40 -2.49 -12.43 11.18
CA PRO A 40 -3.93 -12.34 11.46
C PRO A 40 -4.36 -11.00 12.07
N LYS A 41 -3.54 -10.44 12.95
CA LYS A 41 -3.85 -9.16 13.59
C LYS A 41 -3.76 -8.00 12.62
N SER A 42 -2.77 -8.02 11.74
CA SER A 42 -2.62 -7.01 10.69
C SER A 42 -3.76 -7.08 9.69
N VAL A 43 -4.10 -8.26 9.23
CA VAL A 43 -5.21 -8.45 8.29
C VAL A 43 -6.54 -7.99 8.90
N GLU A 44 -6.81 -8.30 10.16
CA GLU A 44 -8.01 -7.81 10.83
C GLU A 44 -8.09 -6.27 10.80
N ALA A 45 -6.98 -5.61 11.07
CA ALA A 45 -6.93 -4.15 11.04
C ALA A 45 -7.09 -3.61 9.60
N ILE A 46 -6.41 -4.22 8.64
CA ILE A 46 -6.46 -3.82 7.23
C ILE A 46 -7.89 -3.93 6.68
N GLU A 47 -8.61 -4.98 7.02
CA GLU A 47 -9.97 -5.18 6.54
C GLU A 47 -10.97 -4.15 7.07
N LYS A 48 -10.59 -3.39 8.09
CA LYS A 48 -11.40 -2.29 8.62
C LYS A 48 -11.13 -0.95 7.94
N LEU A 49 -10.10 -0.89 7.10
CA LEU A 49 -9.76 0.35 6.40
C LEU A 49 -10.82 0.67 5.32
N PRO A 50 -11.10 1.97 5.10
CA PRO A 50 -12.08 2.36 4.10
C PRO A 50 -11.63 2.05 2.67
N THR A 51 -12.63 1.80 1.80
CA THR A 51 -12.40 1.47 0.39
C THR A 51 -13.10 2.45 -0.55
N ASP A 52 -13.66 3.52 -0.01
CA ASP A 52 -14.44 4.50 -0.77
C ASP A 52 -13.58 5.55 -1.47
N LYS A 53 -12.29 5.60 -1.14
CA LYS A 53 -11.35 6.55 -1.74
C LYS A 53 -10.21 5.80 -2.42
N ILE A 54 -9.68 6.38 -3.48
CA ILE A 54 -8.56 5.83 -4.23
C ILE A 54 -7.33 6.69 -3.97
N TYR A 55 -6.21 6.05 -3.72
CA TYR A 55 -4.91 6.70 -3.52
C TYR A 55 -3.97 6.25 -4.62
N VAL A 56 -3.15 7.17 -5.11
CA VAL A 56 -2.25 6.93 -6.22
C VAL A 56 -0.85 7.43 -5.87
N ASN A 57 0.17 6.73 -6.34
CA ASN A 57 1.55 7.19 -6.17
C ASN A 57 1.81 8.36 -7.14
N THR A 58 2.18 9.50 -6.58
CA THR A 58 2.45 10.72 -7.34
C THR A 58 3.94 11.02 -7.46
N GLU A 59 4.81 10.17 -6.91
CA GLU A 59 6.24 10.35 -7.03
C GLU A 59 6.67 10.29 -8.49
N ASP A 60 7.62 11.13 -8.86
CA ASP A 60 8.17 11.15 -10.22
C ASP A 60 9.00 9.87 -10.43
N LEU A 61 8.43 8.94 -11.16
CA LEU A 61 9.04 7.65 -11.43
C LEU A 61 9.84 7.75 -12.72
N GLN A 62 11.11 8.06 -12.60
CA GLN A 62 12.01 8.05 -13.75
C GLN A 62 12.61 6.65 -13.94
N GLY A 63 12.52 6.16 -15.17
CA GLY A 63 13.11 4.87 -15.52
C GLY A 63 12.12 3.71 -15.45
N ASP A 64 12.64 2.52 -15.26
CA ASP A 64 11.90 1.26 -15.42
C ASP A 64 11.27 0.74 -14.11
N ASP A 65 11.10 1.61 -13.11
CA ASP A 65 10.59 1.16 -11.81
C ASP A 65 9.06 1.05 -11.80
N PHE A 66 8.55 0.15 -12.62
CA PHE A 66 7.11 -0.11 -12.74
C PHE A 66 6.47 -0.59 -11.45
N ALA A 67 7.26 -1.00 -10.47
CA ALA A 67 6.75 -1.47 -9.18
C ALA A 67 5.95 -0.38 -8.44
N PHE A 68 6.21 0.89 -8.74
CA PHE A 68 5.56 2.01 -8.07
C PHE A 68 4.42 2.65 -8.86
N TYR A 69 4.14 2.20 -10.08
CA TYR A 69 2.97 2.64 -10.84
C TYR A 69 1.73 1.91 -10.34
N ARG A 70 1.26 2.29 -9.16
CA ARG A 70 0.17 1.60 -8.46
C ARG A 70 -0.88 2.57 -7.95
N TYR A 71 -2.12 2.11 -7.92
CA TYR A 71 -3.21 2.84 -7.30
C TYR A 71 -4.19 1.85 -6.65
N GLY A 72 -5.01 2.35 -5.74
CA GLY A 72 -6.01 1.53 -5.08
C GLY A 72 -6.56 2.18 -3.83
N SER A 73 -7.50 1.50 -3.19
CA SER A 73 -8.01 1.92 -1.89
C SER A 73 -6.91 1.88 -0.83
N LEU A 74 -7.14 2.53 0.29
CA LEU A 74 -6.17 2.49 1.38
C LEU A 74 -5.94 1.06 1.89
N ARG A 75 -7.00 0.24 1.89
CA ARG A 75 -6.88 -1.18 2.21
C ARG A 75 -5.89 -1.88 1.28
N ALA A 76 -5.98 -1.62 -0.02
CA ALA A 76 -5.06 -2.21 -0.99
C ALA A 76 -3.61 -1.75 -0.76
N TRP A 77 -3.42 -0.47 -0.45
CA TRP A 77 -2.11 0.05 -0.10
C TRP A 77 -1.56 -0.59 1.19
N ALA A 78 -2.42 -0.85 2.16
CA ALA A 78 -2.01 -1.52 3.39
C ALA A 78 -1.53 -2.95 3.13
N TYR A 79 -2.22 -3.67 2.26
CA TYR A 79 -1.75 -5.01 1.84
C TYR A 79 -0.42 -4.92 1.08
N GLN A 80 -0.26 -3.93 0.24
CA GLN A 80 1.01 -3.72 -0.46
C GLN A 80 2.14 -3.45 0.52
N ALA A 81 1.89 -2.64 1.53
CA ALA A 81 2.85 -2.38 2.59
C ALA A 81 3.21 -3.65 3.36
N LEU A 82 2.21 -4.49 3.64
CA LEU A 82 2.40 -5.77 4.31
C LEU A 82 3.25 -6.72 3.46
N GLU A 83 3.00 -6.77 2.16
CA GLU A 83 3.78 -7.58 1.23
C GLU A 83 5.25 -7.13 1.19
N TRP A 84 5.48 -5.83 1.13
CA TRP A 84 6.85 -5.29 1.13
C TRP A 84 7.57 -5.61 2.44
N ALA A 85 6.91 -5.44 3.58
CA ALA A 85 7.48 -5.79 4.87
C ALA A 85 7.79 -7.28 4.95
N PHE A 86 6.91 -8.12 4.44
CA PHE A 86 7.12 -9.57 4.41
C PHE A 86 8.30 -9.95 3.52
N THR A 87 8.42 -9.31 2.36
CA THR A 87 9.46 -9.63 1.38
C THR A 87 10.84 -9.10 1.80
N ASP A 88 10.87 -7.86 2.30
CA ASP A 88 12.13 -7.17 2.58
C ASP A 88 12.67 -7.42 3.98
N ASP A 89 11.78 -7.49 4.97
CA ASP A 89 12.15 -7.54 6.38
C ASP A 89 11.88 -8.89 7.04
N TYR A 90 11.18 -9.80 6.36
CA TYR A 90 10.86 -11.09 6.92
C TYR A 90 12.10 -11.98 7.01
N ASP A 91 12.35 -12.50 8.21
CA ASP A 91 13.42 -13.45 8.48
C ASP A 91 12.81 -14.78 8.88
N GLU A 92 12.96 -15.80 8.04
CA GLU A 92 12.43 -17.15 8.29
C GLU A 92 13.07 -17.81 9.52
N GLU A 93 14.27 -17.38 9.91
CA GLU A 93 14.97 -17.91 11.08
C GLU A 93 14.55 -17.23 12.37
N ALA A 94 13.90 -16.06 12.30
CA ALA A 94 13.37 -15.38 13.47
C ALA A 94 12.12 -16.12 13.99
N GLU A 95 11.80 -15.92 15.27
CA GLU A 95 10.59 -16.49 15.84
C GLU A 95 9.34 -15.87 15.18
N PRO A 96 8.60 -16.66 14.38
CA PRO A 96 7.55 -16.14 13.52
C PRO A 96 6.42 -15.42 14.26
N ASP A 97 6.03 -15.95 15.42
CA ASP A 97 4.87 -15.43 16.14
C ASP A 97 5.03 -13.98 16.56
N ASN A 98 6.21 -13.61 17.05
CA ASN A 98 6.43 -12.24 17.48
C ASN A 98 6.62 -11.29 16.32
N TRP A 99 7.38 -11.71 15.32
CA TRP A 99 7.69 -10.85 14.18
C TRP A 99 6.47 -10.65 13.29
N GLN A 100 5.83 -11.73 12.89
CA GLN A 100 4.75 -11.70 11.91
C GLN A 100 3.45 -11.10 12.43
N THR A 101 3.13 -11.32 13.70
CA THR A 101 1.83 -10.90 14.23
C THR A 101 1.88 -9.61 15.05
N VAL A 102 3.01 -9.34 15.68
CA VAL A 102 3.15 -8.21 16.59
C VAL A 102 3.96 -7.08 16.01
N ASN A 103 5.15 -7.38 15.47
CA ASN A 103 6.05 -6.33 14.99
C ASN A 103 5.53 -5.60 13.76
N VAL A 104 4.99 -6.32 12.79
CA VAL A 104 4.41 -5.72 11.59
C VAL A 104 3.21 -4.84 11.96
N TYR A 105 2.33 -5.34 12.81
CA TYR A 105 1.19 -4.58 13.29
C TYR A 105 1.63 -3.28 13.98
N ARG A 106 2.68 -3.34 14.81
CA ARG A 106 3.22 -2.16 15.49
C ARG A 106 3.92 -1.20 14.54
N LEU A 107 4.64 -1.73 13.56
CA LEU A 107 5.33 -0.91 12.55
C LEU A 107 4.36 0.05 11.86
N PHE A 108 3.17 -0.42 11.56
CA PHE A 108 2.13 0.38 10.91
C PHE A 108 1.14 1.00 11.90
N ALA A 109 1.50 1.07 13.19
CA ALA A 109 0.67 1.66 14.26
C ALA A 109 -0.77 1.14 14.23
N GLY A 110 -0.94 -0.16 14.08
CA GLY A 110 -2.24 -0.82 14.02
C GLY A 110 -2.98 -0.62 12.72
N PHE A 111 -2.29 -0.22 11.66
CA PHE A 111 -2.87 0.05 10.34
C PHE A 111 -4.00 1.08 10.37
N LYS A 112 -3.81 2.16 11.11
CA LYS A 112 -4.70 3.31 11.05
C LYS A 112 -4.45 4.08 9.76
N GLU A 113 -5.48 4.74 9.20
CA GLU A 113 -5.40 5.44 7.91
C GLU A 113 -4.17 6.34 7.79
N GLU A 114 -4.01 7.27 8.72
CA GLU A 114 -2.90 8.21 8.69
C GLU A 114 -1.55 7.52 8.83
N ALA A 115 -1.48 6.51 9.68
CA ALA A 115 -0.25 5.77 9.89
C ALA A 115 0.16 4.97 8.65
N VAL A 116 -0.79 4.39 7.94
CA VAL A 116 -0.52 3.67 6.68
C VAL A 116 0.07 4.63 5.65
N ILE A 117 -0.56 5.79 5.46
CA ILE A 117 -0.09 6.79 4.50
C ILE A 117 1.33 7.27 4.86
N ASN A 118 1.54 7.67 6.09
CA ASN A 118 2.82 8.21 6.54
C ASN A 118 3.93 7.16 6.45
N THR A 119 3.64 5.93 6.85
CA THR A 119 4.64 4.86 6.81
C THR A 119 5.02 4.52 5.38
N ILE A 120 4.06 4.45 4.47
CA ILE A 120 4.34 4.21 3.06
C ILE A 120 5.21 5.33 2.50
N ASN A 121 4.86 6.57 2.74
CA ASN A 121 5.62 7.71 2.24
C ASN A 121 7.06 7.73 2.76
N GLU A 122 7.24 7.50 4.04
CA GLU A 122 8.56 7.56 4.66
C GLU A 122 9.42 6.34 4.37
N TYR A 123 8.84 5.15 4.50
CA TYR A 123 9.61 3.91 4.44
C TYR A 123 10.05 3.57 3.02
N TRP A 124 9.16 3.76 2.06
CA TRP A 124 9.47 3.44 0.66
C TRP A 124 9.79 4.66 -0.19
N GLN A 125 9.86 5.84 0.44
CA GLN A 125 10.22 7.09 -0.24
C GLN A 125 9.37 7.35 -1.48
N ILE A 126 8.09 7.10 -1.37
CA ILE A 126 7.09 7.43 -2.37
C ILE A 126 6.09 8.40 -1.76
N GLU A 127 5.26 8.99 -2.58
CA GLU A 127 4.23 9.90 -2.12
C GLU A 127 2.89 9.47 -2.69
N ILE A 128 1.96 9.08 -1.81
CA ILE A 128 0.62 8.74 -2.24
C ILE A 128 -0.34 9.87 -1.92
N ALA A 129 -1.28 10.11 -2.83
CA ALA A 129 -2.29 11.15 -2.70
C ALA A 129 -3.67 10.60 -3.03
N GLU A 130 -4.69 11.20 -2.42
CA GLU A 130 -6.07 10.86 -2.74
C GLU A 130 -6.40 11.35 -4.16
N LEU A 131 -6.92 10.44 -5.00
CA LEU A 131 -7.33 10.80 -6.35
C LEU A 131 -8.71 11.44 -6.30
N GLU A 132 -8.82 12.70 -6.71
CA GLU A 132 -10.10 13.37 -6.85
C GLU A 132 -10.76 12.97 -8.17
N VAL A 133 -11.99 12.54 -8.05
CA VAL A 133 -12.78 12.12 -9.21
C VAL A 133 -13.70 13.23 -9.66
#